data_0f0eaf0d8a1390707c143eccd78b5980
#
_entry.id   0f0eaf0d8a1390707c143eccd78b5980
#
_cell.length_a   1.000
_cell.length_b   1.000
_cell.length_c   1.000
_cell.angle_alpha   90.00
_cell.angle_beta   90.00
_cell.angle_gamma   90.00
#
_symmetry.space_group_name_H-M   'P 1'
#
loop_
_entity.id
_entity.type
_entity.pdbx_description
1 polymer ?
#
loop_
_entity_poly.entity_id
_entity_poly.type
_entity_poly.pdbx_seq_one_letter_code
_entity_poly.pdbx_strand_id
1 'polypeptide(L)'
;MKMSGTKIGFRFSMVIMGLMLMFSSLVGQTVEKSTDDFTDASMMVRIAALEIYPEHLQDYLAILKEEAEASVRLEKGVICIYPMYIEENKNQIRLLEIYANRKAYEEHLKSPHFKHYKTATLKMVKKLELIDMKPIDKETMPDIFKKMGQSSD
;
A
#
# COMPACT_ATOMS: atom_id res chain seq x y z
N MET A 1 -14.56 70.12 -7.63
CA MET A 1 -15.85 70.47 -8.30
C MET A 1 -16.81 69.32 -7.94
N LYS A 2 -17.63 69.63 -7.03
CA LYS A 2 -19.13 69.55 -6.97
C LYS A 2 -19.59 68.07 -7.16
N MET A 3 -20.08 67.43 -6.06
CA MET A 3 -21.47 67.46 -5.58
C MET A 3 -22.23 66.34 -6.30
N SER A 4 -23.01 65.53 -5.68
CA SER A 4 -24.10 65.58 -4.77
C SER A 4 -24.79 64.23 -4.88
N GLY A 5 -25.05 63.53 -3.90
CA GLY A 5 -26.27 63.58 -3.08
C GLY A 5 -27.30 62.60 -3.64
N THR A 6 -27.91 61.76 -2.99
CA THR A 6 -29.05 61.92 -2.12
C THR A 6 -29.55 60.58 -1.62
N LYS A 7 -29.87 60.55 -0.36
CA LYS A 7 -30.63 59.57 0.41
C LYS A 7 -32.05 59.40 -0.10
N ILE A 8 -32.71 58.32 0.29
CA ILE A 8 -34.10 58.12 0.72
C ILE A 8 -34.34 56.62 0.59
N GLY A 9 -34.60 55.82 1.51
CA GLY A 9 -35.40 55.92 2.72
C GLY A 9 -36.72 55.22 2.54
N PHE A 10 -37.05 54.40 3.50
CA PHE A 10 -38.43 54.00 3.85
C PHE A 10 -38.78 52.51 3.62
N ARG A 11 -38.75 51.74 4.71
CA ARG A 11 -39.88 51.28 5.56
C ARG A 11 -40.91 50.36 4.89
N PHE A 12 -41.14 49.19 5.35
CA PHE A 12 -42.19 48.65 6.23
C PHE A 12 -42.23 47.15 6.06
N SER A 13 -41.91 46.44 7.04
CA SER A 13 -42.79 45.68 7.96
C SER A 13 -43.96 44.97 7.29
N MET A 14 -43.94 43.64 7.29
CA MET A 14 -45.08 42.88 7.82
C MET A 14 -44.72 41.41 8.05
N VAL A 15 -45.01 41.03 9.26
CA VAL A 15 -45.05 39.72 9.87
C VAL A 15 -46.04 38.85 9.13
N ILE A 16 -45.64 37.65 8.73
CA ILE A 16 -46.56 36.53 8.62
C ILE A 16 -45.91 35.33 9.31
N MET A 17 -46.52 35.05 10.43
CA MET A 17 -46.42 33.85 11.26
C MET A 17 -47.07 32.68 10.50
N GLY A 18 -46.35 31.60 10.34
CA GLY A 18 -47.04 30.45 9.77
C GLY A 18 -46.17 29.23 9.63
N LEU A 19 -46.33 28.36 10.58
CA LEU A 19 -46.23 26.90 10.46
C LEU A 19 -44.83 26.25 10.45
N MET A 20 -44.42 25.99 11.68
CA MET A 20 -43.35 25.09 12.05
C MET A 20 -43.71 23.65 11.63
N LEU A 21 -43.18 23.18 10.53
CA LEU A 21 -43.12 21.75 10.23
C LEU A 21 -41.75 21.23 10.64
N MET A 22 -41.75 20.60 11.80
CA MET A 22 -40.66 19.78 12.30
C MET A 22 -40.46 18.60 11.32
N PHE A 23 -39.56 18.76 10.38
CA PHE A 23 -38.96 17.61 9.73
C PHE A 23 -37.75 17.18 10.57
N SER A 24 -38.02 16.23 11.46
CA SER A 24 -36.98 15.44 12.07
C SER A 24 -36.28 14.63 10.96
N SER A 25 -35.24 15.20 10.40
CA SER A 25 -34.31 14.44 9.58
C SER A 25 -33.57 13.47 10.50
N LEU A 26 -34.05 12.24 10.54
CA LEU A 26 -33.34 11.10 11.07
C LEU A 26 -32.13 10.91 10.14
N VAL A 27 -31.03 11.57 10.48
CA VAL A 27 -29.73 11.28 9.89
C VAL A 27 -29.37 9.88 10.36
N GLY A 28 -29.71 8.89 9.54
CA GLY A 28 -29.15 7.56 9.66
C GLY A 28 -27.64 7.69 9.53
N GLN A 29 -26.92 7.62 10.63
CA GLN A 29 -25.49 7.32 10.63
C GLN A 29 -25.36 5.92 10.04
N THR A 30 -25.12 5.86 8.75
CA THR A 30 -24.48 4.69 8.17
C THR A 30 -23.12 4.60 8.83
N VAL A 31 -23.00 3.70 9.80
CA VAL A 31 -21.71 3.19 10.24
C VAL A 31 -21.06 2.64 8.97
N GLU A 32 -20.19 3.43 8.34
CA GLU A 32 -19.24 2.89 7.39
C GLU A 32 -18.43 1.86 8.17
N LYS A 33 -18.86 0.61 8.02
CA LYS A 33 -18.05 -0.54 8.35
C LYS A 33 -16.81 -0.41 7.46
N SER A 34 -15.71 0.08 8.01
CA SER A 34 -14.41 -0.08 7.40
C SER A 34 -14.12 -1.58 7.38
N THR A 35 -14.68 -2.25 6.41
CA THR A 35 -14.05 -3.43 5.90
C THR A 35 -12.72 -2.91 5.39
N ASP A 36 -11.62 -3.31 6.03
CA ASP A 36 -10.31 -3.36 5.39
C ASP A 36 -10.50 -4.34 4.23
N ASP A 37 -11.15 -3.83 3.21
CA ASP A 37 -11.37 -4.53 1.96
C ASP A 37 -10.00 -4.52 1.30
N PHE A 38 -9.31 -5.65 1.34
CA PHE A 38 -8.15 -5.93 0.49
C PHE A 38 -8.62 -5.94 -0.96
N THR A 39 -9.30 -4.85 -1.36
CA THR A 39 -9.64 -4.65 -2.74
C THR A 39 -8.34 -4.42 -3.47
N ASP A 40 -8.13 -5.23 -4.42
CA ASP A 40 -7.10 -5.25 -5.41
C ASP A 40 -6.67 -3.87 -5.98
N ALA A 41 -7.51 -2.86 -5.93
CA ALA A 41 -7.19 -1.48 -6.29
C ALA A 41 -6.15 -0.82 -5.36
N SER A 42 -5.95 -1.36 -4.15
CA SER A 42 -5.02 -0.81 -3.17
C SER A 42 -3.69 -1.55 -3.08
N MET A 43 -3.62 -2.80 -3.60
CA MET A 43 -2.39 -3.59 -3.54
C MET A 43 -1.24 -2.92 -4.26
N MET A 44 -0.09 -2.94 -3.63
CA MET A 44 1.17 -2.52 -4.21
C MET A 44 1.95 -3.76 -4.64
N VAL A 45 2.23 -3.86 -5.94
CA VAL A 45 3.01 -4.96 -6.52
C VAL A 45 4.31 -4.38 -7.06
N ARG A 46 5.43 -5.04 -6.77
CA ARG A 46 6.75 -4.60 -7.17
C ARG A 46 7.65 -5.77 -7.55
N ILE A 47 8.53 -5.53 -8.52
CA ILE A 47 9.71 -6.36 -8.73
C ILE A 47 10.93 -5.58 -8.25
N ALA A 48 11.67 -6.16 -7.31
CA ALA A 48 13.01 -5.70 -7.00
C ALA A 48 14.01 -6.51 -7.85
N ALA A 49 14.77 -5.84 -8.69
CA ALA A 49 15.82 -6.44 -9.52
C ALA A 49 17.18 -6.05 -8.94
N LEU A 50 17.94 -7.06 -8.47
CA LEU A 50 19.24 -6.84 -7.85
C LEU A 50 20.34 -7.56 -8.61
N GLU A 51 21.53 -6.98 -8.60
CA GLU A 51 22.78 -7.61 -8.93
C GLU A 51 23.67 -7.64 -7.70
N ILE A 52 24.15 -8.81 -7.33
CA ILE A 52 24.95 -9.04 -6.14
C ILE A 52 26.40 -9.25 -6.56
N TYR A 53 27.35 -8.71 -5.81
CA TYR A 53 28.75 -9.03 -6.00
C TYR A 53 28.99 -10.53 -5.76
N PRO A 54 29.67 -11.25 -6.67
CA PRO A 54 29.80 -12.72 -6.59
C PRO A 54 30.37 -13.22 -5.26
N GLU A 55 31.32 -12.49 -4.69
CA GLU A 55 31.98 -12.83 -3.42
C GLU A 55 31.04 -12.76 -2.21
N HIS A 56 29.92 -12.05 -2.34
CA HIS A 56 28.92 -11.89 -1.28
C HIS A 56 27.65 -12.72 -1.45
N LEU A 57 27.56 -13.49 -2.56
CA LEU A 57 26.30 -14.13 -2.93
C LEU A 57 25.71 -15.01 -1.81
N GLN A 58 26.54 -15.86 -1.20
CA GLN A 58 26.06 -16.83 -0.19
C GLN A 58 25.55 -16.12 1.08
N ASP A 59 26.28 -15.12 1.57
CA ASP A 59 25.89 -14.33 2.73
C ASP A 59 24.62 -13.52 2.44
N TYR A 60 24.56 -12.94 1.24
CA TYR A 60 23.38 -12.21 0.80
C TYR A 60 22.14 -13.10 0.77
N LEU A 61 22.22 -14.29 0.18
CA LEU A 61 21.09 -15.21 0.09
C LEU A 61 20.59 -15.67 1.47
N ALA A 62 21.50 -15.90 2.42
CA ALA A 62 21.15 -16.26 3.79
C ALA A 62 20.34 -15.15 4.49
N ILE A 63 20.84 -13.91 4.41
CA ILE A 63 20.19 -12.74 5.03
C ILE A 63 18.85 -12.42 4.34
N LEU A 64 18.79 -12.53 3.00
CA LEU A 64 17.57 -12.31 2.24
C LEU A 64 16.48 -13.34 2.60
N LYS A 65 16.87 -14.62 2.77
CA LYS A 65 15.92 -15.67 3.17
C LYS A 65 15.31 -15.37 4.53
N GLU A 66 16.13 -15.00 5.50
CA GLU A 66 15.69 -14.64 6.85
C GLU A 66 14.71 -13.46 6.81
N GLU A 67 15.05 -12.43 6.06
CA GLU A 67 14.22 -11.23 5.90
C GLU A 67 12.87 -11.57 5.27
N ALA A 68 12.86 -12.28 4.14
CA ALA A 68 11.63 -12.63 3.42
C ALA A 68 10.70 -13.49 4.27
N GLU A 69 11.25 -14.47 5.01
CA GLU A 69 10.49 -15.31 5.92
C GLU A 69 9.89 -14.50 7.07
N ALA A 70 10.69 -13.62 7.70
CA ALA A 70 10.22 -12.79 8.80
C ALA A 70 9.12 -11.84 8.35
N SER A 71 9.27 -11.21 7.19
CA SER A 71 8.31 -10.26 6.64
C SER A 71 6.96 -10.90 6.38
N VAL A 72 6.92 -12.03 5.67
CA VAL A 72 5.67 -12.73 5.35
C VAL A 72 5.00 -13.28 6.61
N ARG A 73 5.77 -13.76 7.58
CA ARG A 73 5.24 -14.35 8.81
C ARG A 73 4.75 -13.33 9.82
N LEU A 74 5.42 -12.20 9.95
CA LEU A 74 5.21 -11.25 11.05
C LEU A 74 4.38 -10.03 10.65
N GLU A 75 4.39 -9.65 9.38
CA GLU A 75 3.76 -8.43 8.89
C GLU A 75 2.46 -8.76 8.15
N LYS A 76 1.31 -8.45 8.74
CA LYS A 76 -0.02 -8.71 8.14
C LYS A 76 -0.21 -8.07 6.76
N GLY A 77 0.47 -6.96 6.52
CA GLY A 77 0.37 -6.22 5.27
C GLY A 77 1.34 -6.69 4.18
N VAL A 78 2.29 -7.57 4.50
CA VAL A 78 3.18 -8.22 3.53
C VAL A 78 2.52 -9.51 3.06
N ILE A 79 2.00 -9.49 1.84
CA ILE A 79 1.29 -10.64 1.25
C ILE A 79 2.30 -11.62 0.64
N CYS A 80 3.34 -11.08 0.00
CA CYS A 80 4.34 -11.89 -0.68
C CYS A 80 5.69 -11.16 -0.69
N ILE A 81 6.74 -11.85 -0.32
CA ILE A 81 8.12 -11.57 -0.69
C ILE A 81 8.69 -12.89 -1.18
N TYR A 82 8.85 -13.02 -2.49
CA TYR A 82 9.28 -14.24 -3.15
C TYR A 82 10.59 -14.03 -3.89
N PRO A 83 11.73 -14.36 -3.25
CA PRO A 83 13.05 -14.24 -3.86
C PRO A 83 13.30 -15.35 -4.89
N MET A 84 13.86 -14.95 -6.03
CA MET A 84 14.26 -15.83 -7.12
C MET A 84 15.62 -15.38 -7.64
N TYR A 85 16.40 -16.26 -8.21
CA TYR A 85 17.58 -15.90 -9.02
C TYR A 85 17.41 -16.38 -10.46
N ILE A 86 18.11 -15.74 -11.36
CA ILE A 86 18.18 -16.19 -12.77
C ILE A 86 19.06 -17.44 -12.81
N GLU A 87 18.56 -18.56 -13.35
CA GLU A 87 19.23 -19.85 -13.33
C GLU A 87 20.64 -19.81 -13.93
N GLU A 88 20.78 -19.09 -15.03
CA GLU A 88 22.06 -18.93 -15.74
C GLU A 88 23.01 -17.95 -15.04
N ASN A 89 22.50 -17.11 -14.14
CA ASN A 89 23.29 -16.14 -13.41
C ASN A 89 22.73 -15.87 -12.01
N LYS A 90 23.17 -16.66 -11.04
CA LYS A 90 22.67 -16.61 -9.65
C LYS A 90 22.94 -15.28 -8.93
N ASN A 91 23.83 -14.44 -9.46
CA ASN A 91 24.05 -13.10 -8.89
C ASN A 91 22.93 -12.13 -9.27
N GLN A 92 22.08 -12.49 -10.22
CA GLN A 92 20.90 -11.72 -10.64
C GLN A 92 19.68 -12.18 -9.86
N ILE A 93 19.25 -11.39 -8.89
CA ILE A 93 18.12 -11.69 -8.02
C ILE A 93 16.89 -10.91 -8.49
N ARG A 94 15.72 -11.53 -8.36
CA ARG A 94 14.40 -10.90 -8.56
C ARG A 94 13.52 -11.24 -7.37
N LEU A 95 12.94 -10.22 -6.76
CA LEU A 95 11.93 -10.40 -5.73
C LEU A 95 10.59 -9.99 -6.30
N LEU A 96 9.60 -10.88 -6.22
CA LEU A 96 8.21 -10.48 -6.34
C LEU A 96 7.75 -10.03 -4.96
N GLU A 97 7.38 -8.76 -4.85
CA GLU A 97 6.88 -8.16 -3.63
C GLU A 97 5.41 -7.74 -3.81
N ILE A 98 4.56 -8.17 -2.88
CA ILE A 98 3.14 -7.80 -2.87
C ILE A 98 2.78 -7.33 -1.47
N TYR A 99 2.29 -6.11 -1.37
CA TYR A 99 1.82 -5.50 -0.14
C TYR A 99 0.33 -5.22 -0.23
N ALA A 100 -0.38 -5.35 0.88
CA ALA A 100 -1.82 -5.07 0.97
C ALA A 100 -2.18 -3.65 0.48
N ASN A 101 -1.28 -2.70 0.70
CA ASN A 101 -1.39 -1.32 0.24
C ASN A 101 -0.06 -0.57 0.43
N ARG A 102 -0.01 0.68 0.01
CA ARG A 102 1.16 1.55 0.18
C ARG A 102 1.59 1.72 1.63
N LYS A 103 0.65 1.81 2.56
CA LYS A 103 0.93 1.95 3.99
C LYS A 103 1.65 0.72 4.53
N ALA A 104 1.23 -0.49 4.14
CA ALA A 104 1.89 -1.73 4.52
C ALA A 104 3.35 -1.77 4.06
N TYR A 105 3.64 -1.32 2.84
CA TYR A 105 5.01 -1.16 2.36
C TYR A 105 5.81 -0.17 3.22
N GLU A 106 5.24 0.97 3.57
CA GLU A 106 5.92 1.97 4.41
C GLU A 106 6.19 1.49 5.84
N GLU A 107 5.33 0.62 6.37
CA GLU A 107 5.54 -0.05 7.66
C GLU A 107 6.62 -1.12 7.56
N HIS A 108 6.63 -1.92 6.49
CA HIS A 108 7.68 -2.88 6.19
C HIS A 108 9.08 -2.23 6.19
N LEU A 109 9.24 -1.08 5.55
CA LEU A 109 10.53 -0.35 5.56
C LEU A 109 11.03 0.05 6.96
N LYS A 110 10.15 0.06 7.96
CA LYS A 110 10.45 0.41 9.36
C LYS A 110 10.66 -0.81 10.24
N SER A 111 10.34 -2.00 9.73
CA SER A 111 10.46 -3.25 10.48
C SER A 111 11.92 -3.53 10.87
N PRO A 112 12.16 -4.22 12.00
CA PRO A 112 13.52 -4.53 12.45
C PRO A 112 14.27 -5.43 11.45
N HIS A 113 13.59 -6.45 10.91
CA HIS A 113 14.20 -7.40 9.97
C HIS A 113 14.55 -6.73 8.63
N PHE A 114 13.71 -5.85 8.08
CA PHE A 114 14.06 -5.09 6.89
C PHE A 114 15.25 -4.14 7.13
N LYS A 115 15.28 -3.44 8.28
CA LYS A 115 16.42 -2.57 8.63
C LYS A 115 17.71 -3.36 8.78
N HIS A 116 17.65 -4.54 9.41
CA HIS A 116 18.79 -5.44 9.50
C HIS A 116 19.28 -5.86 8.11
N TYR A 117 18.38 -6.40 7.28
CA TYR A 117 18.66 -6.78 5.89
C TYR A 117 19.33 -5.63 5.14
N LYS A 118 18.70 -4.45 5.10
CA LYS A 118 19.20 -3.29 4.36
C LYS A 118 20.61 -2.88 4.82
N THR A 119 20.87 -2.91 6.12
CA THR A 119 22.17 -2.51 6.67
C THR A 119 23.24 -3.57 6.40
N ALA A 120 22.92 -4.83 6.64
CA ALA A 120 23.88 -5.93 6.47
C ALA A 120 24.27 -6.15 5.00
N THR A 121 23.31 -5.95 4.06
CA THR A 121 23.55 -6.22 2.64
C THR A 121 24.02 -5.01 1.83
N LEU A 122 24.11 -3.83 2.41
CA LEU A 122 24.41 -2.58 1.71
C LEU A 122 25.65 -2.66 0.81
N LYS A 123 26.70 -3.34 1.26
CA LYS A 123 27.96 -3.50 0.50
C LYS A 123 27.96 -4.70 -0.46
N MET A 124 26.96 -5.55 -0.35
CA MET A 124 26.83 -6.77 -1.16
C MET A 124 26.10 -6.51 -2.48
N VAL A 125 25.27 -5.46 -2.51
CA VAL A 125 24.46 -5.10 -3.66
C VAL A 125 25.21 -4.18 -4.59
N LYS A 126 25.44 -4.66 -5.82
CA LYS A 126 26.09 -3.90 -6.90
C LYS A 126 25.09 -2.99 -7.63
N LYS A 127 23.86 -3.47 -7.83
CA LYS A 127 22.78 -2.72 -8.48
C LYS A 127 21.44 -3.10 -7.84
N LEU A 128 20.55 -2.13 -7.69
CA LEU A 128 19.17 -2.29 -7.30
C LEU A 128 18.29 -1.45 -8.21
N GLU A 129 17.23 -2.06 -8.73
CA GLU A 129 16.16 -1.40 -9.46
C GLU A 129 14.82 -1.85 -8.88
N LEU A 130 13.94 -0.89 -8.58
CA LEU A 130 12.60 -1.15 -8.07
C LEU A 130 11.59 -0.79 -9.15
N ILE A 131 10.81 -1.78 -9.59
CA ILE A 131 9.87 -1.67 -10.70
C ILE A 131 8.46 -1.87 -10.16
N ASP A 132 7.68 -0.78 -10.07
CA ASP A 132 6.29 -0.88 -9.66
C ASP A 132 5.47 -1.52 -10.79
N MET A 133 4.67 -2.52 -10.44
CA MET A 133 3.90 -3.35 -11.36
C MET A 133 2.40 -3.17 -11.10
N LYS A 134 1.61 -3.45 -12.15
CA LYS A 134 0.15 -3.58 -12.02
C LYS A 134 -0.25 -4.96 -12.52
N PRO A 135 -1.04 -5.71 -11.76
CA PRO A 135 -1.56 -6.99 -12.25
C PRO A 135 -2.42 -6.78 -13.48
N ILE A 136 -2.25 -7.65 -14.48
CA ILE A 136 -3.10 -7.69 -15.67
C ILE A 136 -4.43 -8.36 -15.31
N ASP A 137 -4.33 -9.46 -14.57
CA ASP A 137 -5.46 -10.21 -14.06
C ASP A 137 -5.36 -10.30 -12.54
N LYS A 138 -6.35 -9.73 -11.90
CA LYS A 138 -6.42 -9.62 -10.45
C LYS A 138 -7.19 -10.77 -9.82
N GLU A 139 -8.01 -11.45 -10.59
CA GLU A 139 -8.91 -12.49 -10.11
C GLU A 139 -8.17 -13.84 -9.95
N THR A 140 -7.17 -14.08 -10.79
CA THR A 140 -6.39 -15.33 -10.76
C THR A 140 -5.45 -15.45 -9.56
N MET A 141 -4.97 -14.33 -9.02
CA MET A 141 -3.98 -14.35 -7.94
C MET A 141 -4.46 -15.06 -6.66
N PRO A 142 -5.67 -14.85 -6.14
CA PRO A 142 -6.18 -15.58 -4.98
C PRO A 142 -6.21 -17.10 -5.21
N ASP A 143 -6.47 -17.54 -6.42
CA ASP A 143 -6.53 -18.96 -6.77
C ASP A 143 -5.13 -19.61 -6.86
N ILE A 144 -4.11 -18.85 -7.23
CA ILE A 144 -2.71 -19.29 -7.18
C ILE A 144 -2.34 -19.64 -5.74
N PHE A 145 -2.62 -18.76 -4.78
CA PHE A 145 -2.30 -18.99 -3.38
C PHE A 145 -3.08 -20.16 -2.77
N LYS A 146 -4.36 -20.33 -3.15
CA LYS A 146 -5.15 -21.51 -2.74
C LYS A 146 -4.53 -22.81 -3.22
N LYS A 147 -4.08 -22.86 -4.49
CA LYS A 147 -3.43 -24.06 -5.05
C LYS A 147 -2.13 -24.42 -4.33
N MET A 148 -1.32 -23.39 -3.97
CA MET A 148 -0.08 -23.62 -3.22
C MET A 148 -0.34 -24.19 -1.82
N GLY A 149 -1.42 -23.78 -1.15
CA GLY A 149 -1.80 -24.31 0.17
C GLY A 149 -2.39 -25.73 0.12
N GLN A 150 -2.85 -26.21 -1.03
CA GLN A 150 -3.44 -27.54 -1.21
C GLN A 150 -2.44 -28.63 -1.62
N SER A 151 -1.23 -28.26 -2.04
CA SER A 151 -0.21 -29.22 -2.49
C SER A 151 0.66 -29.79 -1.36
N SER A 152 0.23 -29.64 -0.11
CA SER A 152 0.96 -30.09 1.08
C SER A 152 0.39 -31.38 1.71
N ASP A 153 -0.53 -32.07 1.00
CA ASP A 153 -1.10 -33.37 1.40
C ASP A 153 -0.45 -34.53 0.65
#